data_a6b91578a5684a6bfc3eaf9971d2949d
#
_entry.id   a6b91578a5684a6bfc3eaf9971d2949d
#
_cell.length_a   1.000
_cell.length_b   1.000
_cell.length_c   1.000
_cell.angle_alpha   90.00
_cell.angle_beta   90.00
_cell.angle_gamma   90.00
#
_symmetry.space_group_name_H-M   'P 1'
#
loop_
_entity.id
_entity.type
_entity.pdbx_description
1 polymer ?
#
loop_
_entity_poly.entity_id
_entity_poly.type
_entity_poly.pdbx_seq_one_letter_code
_entity_poly.pdbx_strand_id
1 'polypeptide(L)'
;NMMRDTLSAWVTSGQNYIPVIDSAKGVMDVIRGSESSEALRLAGVFGGFDFAGTPKDMAKYIKSKTKTQKPSGVLETAASPFKKLWDATTVATSASESATRIAVYKRVLEKTGNEAQAVFEALEVLNFSRRGSWPLVRISTAVIPFLNARLQGLDVLYRAGFSKETANPNASRKAAIAKASLIVSATALYSVLMRDEDCYKNATAEARDLNWFVPTPFGGACVKIPVPFEVGFLFKTIPERIMQWSFDSDTGQDVLDSLRRGVTSTLAVNPPQIITPAVEVITNYSVFSGREIVPAYMKSLDSDYKKFQGTSSLALNLGKQLNMSPLKIDHLIKGYTGTLGSYALSAASHMIDAFQSPDKSLPPDKNWYSLPMVRSFFQDPNSRGTVIQFYELDQLVKTAVNTFKAAEREGDAEKITEIVTKRGTVLALENEVKRIRQQLKEVREQKNEILRSSIDPEAKRELLNIIRQQELAITAAVPILRKIAVQ
;
A
#
# COMPACT_ATOMS: atom_id res chain seq x y z
N ASN A 1 2.92 2.82 -10.59
CA ASN A 1 4.26 2.87 -11.23
C ASN A 1 4.54 4.24 -11.85
N MET A 2 3.67 4.80 -12.73
CA MET A 2 3.91 6.08 -13.41
C MET A 2 4.34 7.22 -12.46
N MET A 3 3.66 7.45 -11.36
CA MET A 3 4.05 8.50 -10.40
C MET A 3 5.41 8.25 -9.75
N ARG A 4 5.71 7.00 -9.40
CA ARG A 4 7.02 6.63 -8.86
C ARG A 4 8.12 6.92 -9.87
N ASP A 5 7.96 6.40 -11.08
CA ASP A 5 8.97 6.51 -12.13
C ASP A 5 9.15 7.96 -12.59
N THR A 6 8.05 8.73 -12.63
CA THR A 6 8.03 10.16 -12.93
C THR A 6 8.83 10.97 -11.91
N LEU A 7 8.61 10.78 -10.61
CA LEU A 7 9.32 11.52 -9.59
C LEU A 7 10.78 11.07 -9.47
N SER A 8 11.05 9.77 -9.58
CA SER A 8 12.42 9.24 -9.62
C SER A 8 13.17 9.81 -10.81
N ALA A 9 12.61 9.76 -12.02
CA ALA A 9 13.22 10.34 -13.21
C ALA A 9 13.43 11.86 -13.07
N TRP A 10 12.49 12.57 -12.46
CA TRP A 10 12.64 14.00 -12.24
C TRP A 10 13.80 14.34 -11.30
N VAL A 11 13.96 13.63 -10.20
CA VAL A 11 15.05 13.85 -9.24
C VAL A 11 16.39 13.46 -9.86
N THR A 12 16.45 12.34 -10.57
CA THR A 12 17.70 11.70 -10.96
C THR A 12 18.15 12.02 -12.38
N SER A 13 17.21 12.34 -13.32
CA SER A 13 17.58 12.76 -14.65
C SER A 13 18.10 14.20 -14.63
N GLY A 14 19.24 14.43 -15.25
CA GLY A 14 19.78 15.78 -15.46
C GLY A 14 19.00 16.61 -16.50
N GLN A 15 17.86 16.14 -16.97
CA GLN A 15 17.04 16.77 -18.01
C GLN A 15 15.94 17.65 -17.41
N ASN A 16 15.50 18.65 -18.20
CA ASN A 16 14.36 19.52 -17.85
C ASN A 16 13.02 18.79 -18.08
N TYR A 17 12.87 17.62 -17.44
CA TYR A 17 11.67 16.83 -17.45
C TYR A 17 10.65 17.44 -16.48
N ILE A 18 9.41 17.65 -16.95
CA ILE A 18 8.31 18.19 -16.13
C ILE A 18 7.41 17.01 -15.74
N PRO A 19 7.42 16.60 -14.44
CA PRO A 19 6.53 15.56 -13.95
C PRO A 19 5.08 15.86 -14.34
N VAL A 20 4.25 14.86 -14.49
CA VAL A 20 2.84 14.96 -14.87
C VAL A 20 2.64 15.37 -16.35
N ILE A 21 3.14 16.51 -16.80
CA ILE A 21 2.93 17.01 -18.18
C ILE A 21 3.61 16.09 -19.19
N ASP A 22 4.89 15.84 -19.02
CA ASP A 22 5.66 15.01 -19.94
C ASP A 22 5.25 13.54 -19.85
N SER A 23 4.88 13.06 -18.64
CA SER A 23 4.29 11.74 -18.49
C SER A 23 2.92 11.61 -19.15
N ALA A 24 2.05 12.62 -19.05
CA ALA A 24 0.76 12.60 -19.73
C ALA A 24 0.93 12.58 -21.26
N LYS A 25 1.87 13.36 -21.79
CA LYS A 25 2.24 13.28 -23.21
C LYS A 25 2.75 11.90 -23.60
N GLY A 26 3.62 11.30 -22.76
CA GLY A 26 4.12 9.94 -22.97
C GLY A 26 3.01 8.88 -22.98
N VAL A 27 2.00 8.99 -22.14
CA VAL A 27 0.80 8.12 -22.19
C VAL A 27 0.08 8.25 -23.53
N MET A 28 -0.12 9.49 -23.99
CA MET A 28 -0.76 9.74 -25.30
C MET A 28 0.06 9.18 -26.45
N ASP A 29 1.38 9.26 -26.39
CA ASP A 29 2.28 8.69 -27.39
C ASP A 29 2.17 7.16 -27.46
N VAL A 30 2.06 6.49 -26.32
CA VAL A 30 1.82 5.01 -26.30
C VAL A 30 0.48 4.67 -26.93
N ILE A 31 -0.58 5.39 -26.52
CA ILE A 31 -1.95 5.12 -27.01
C ILE A 31 -2.04 5.36 -28.52
N ARG A 32 -1.36 6.37 -29.05
CA ARG A 32 -1.36 6.73 -30.47
C ARG A 32 -0.35 5.94 -31.32
N GLY A 33 0.54 5.18 -30.70
CA GLY A 33 1.60 4.47 -31.40
C GLY A 33 2.59 5.43 -32.12
N SER A 34 3.05 6.49 -31.41
CA SER A 34 3.98 7.46 -32.01
C SER A 34 5.31 6.82 -32.40
N GLU A 35 6.06 7.46 -33.30
CA GLU A 35 7.40 7.02 -33.73
C GLU A 35 8.33 6.78 -32.54
N SER A 36 8.29 7.66 -31.53
CA SER A 36 9.09 7.52 -30.30
C SER A 36 8.68 6.28 -29.49
N SER A 37 7.40 5.97 -29.44
CA SER A 37 6.90 4.76 -28.81
C SER A 37 7.35 3.51 -29.56
N GLU A 38 7.31 3.54 -30.89
CA GLU A 38 7.74 2.45 -31.76
C GLU A 38 9.25 2.22 -31.68
N ALA A 39 10.05 3.31 -31.72
CA ALA A 39 11.51 3.24 -31.57
C ALA A 39 11.92 2.58 -30.26
N LEU A 40 11.29 2.95 -29.12
CA LEU A 40 11.58 2.34 -27.83
C LEU A 40 11.07 0.90 -27.74
N ARG A 41 9.98 0.56 -28.42
CA ARG A 41 9.49 -0.82 -28.52
C ARG A 41 10.45 -1.70 -29.30
N LEU A 42 10.97 -1.22 -30.43
CA LEU A 42 11.97 -1.92 -31.25
C LEU A 42 13.29 -2.09 -30.52
N ALA A 43 13.68 -1.10 -29.73
CA ALA A 43 14.86 -1.16 -28.88
C ALA A 43 14.70 -2.07 -27.64
N GLY A 44 13.52 -2.70 -27.46
CA GLY A 44 13.24 -3.64 -26.35
C GLY A 44 13.05 -2.95 -25.00
N VAL A 45 12.80 -1.65 -24.97
CA VAL A 45 12.60 -0.87 -23.73
C VAL A 45 11.23 -1.15 -23.10
N PHE A 46 10.25 -1.55 -23.89
CA PHE A 46 8.92 -1.95 -23.45
C PHE A 46 8.85 -3.48 -23.33
N GLY A 47 9.51 -4.02 -22.33
CA GLY A 47 9.41 -5.43 -22.01
C GLY A 47 8.67 -5.60 -20.70
N GLY A 48 7.43 -6.06 -20.76
CA GLY A 48 6.80 -6.69 -19.63
C GLY A 48 7.61 -7.95 -19.21
N PHE A 49 7.13 -8.67 -18.21
CA PHE A 49 7.72 -9.91 -17.68
C PHE A 49 8.03 -11.00 -18.75
N ASP A 50 7.59 -10.82 -19.99
CA ASP A 50 7.76 -11.76 -21.10
C ASP A 50 9.18 -11.79 -21.69
N PHE A 51 10.08 -10.88 -21.31
CA PHE A 51 11.46 -10.83 -21.83
C PHE A 51 12.51 -11.65 -21.06
N ALA A 52 12.08 -12.54 -20.18
CA ALA A 52 12.98 -13.56 -19.64
C ALA A 52 13.25 -14.71 -20.63
N GLY A 53 12.63 -14.68 -21.80
CA GLY A 53 12.72 -15.70 -22.84
C GLY A 53 13.87 -15.49 -23.84
N THR A 54 14.24 -16.57 -24.52
CA THR A 54 15.25 -16.56 -25.59
C THR A 54 14.69 -15.86 -26.86
N PRO A 55 15.54 -15.42 -27.82
CA PRO A 55 15.10 -14.91 -29.11
C PRO A 55 14.10 -15.81 -29.84
N LYS A 56 14.15 -17.13 -29.61
CA LYS A 56 13.19 -18.11 -30.12
C LYS A 56 11.80 -17.96 -29.47
N ASP A 57 11.73 -17.62 -28.20
CA ASP A 57 10.47 -17.40 -27.49
C ASP A 57 9.81 -16.10 -27.97
N MET A 58 10.62 -15.08 -28.26
CA MET A 58 10.16 -13.83 -28.86
C MET A 58 9.57 -14.06 -30.26
N ALA A 59 10.26 -14.84 -31.12
CA ALA A 59 9.74 -15.20 -32.45
C ALA A 59 8.42 -16.00 -32.37
N LYS A 60 8.29 -16.86 -31.36
CA LYS A 60 7.09 -17.64 -31.07
C LYS A 60 5.94 -16.77 -30.58
N TYR A 61 6.23 -15.78 -29.72
CA TYR A 61 5.27 -14.80 -29.24
C TYR A 61 4.75 -13.90 -30.37
N ILE A 62 5.64 -13.35 -31.19
CA ILE A 62 5.26 -12.56 -32.37
C ILE A 62 4.39 -13.39 -33.32
N LYS A 63 4.77 -14.64 -33.56
CA LYS A 63 4.01 -15.56 -34.41
C LYS A 63 2.64 -15.94 -33.84
N SER A 64 2.49 -15.99 -32.52
CA SER A 64 1.21 -16.24 -31.85
C SER A 64 0.27 -15.02 -31.92
N LYS A 65 0.83 -13.81 -31.87
CA LYS A 65 0.05 -12.56 -31.98
C LYS A 65 -0.39 -12.24 -33.42
N THR A 66 0.36 -12.70 -34.42
CA THR A 66 0.01 -12.51 -35.84
C THR A 66 -0.96 -13.55 -36.35
N LYS A 67 -1.18 -14.67 -35.64
CA LYS A 67 -2.27 -15.59 -35.95
C LYS A 67 -3.59 -15.04 -35.42
N THR A 68 -4.38 -14.46 -36.30
CA THR A 68 -5.80 -14.14 -36.06
C THR A 68 -6.53 -15.44 -35.70
N GLN A 69 -6.78 -15.66 -34.42
CA GLN A 69 -7.64 -16.76 -33.98
C GLN A 69 -9.08 -16.42 -34.38
N LYS A 70 -9.69 -17.28 -35.18
CA LYS A 70 -11.12 -17.25 -35.43
C LYS A 70 -11.87 -17.54 -34.12
N PRO A 71 -12.90 -16.77 -33.78
CA PRO A 71 -13.67 -17.00 -32.56
C PRO A 71 -14.51 -18.27 -32.69
N SER A 72 -14.47 -19.10 -31.69
CA SER A 72 -15.38 -20.26 -31.58
C SER A 72 -16.02 -20.27 -30.17
N GLY A 73 -17.34 -20.02 -30.17
CA GLY A 73 -18.22 -20.52 -29.12
C GLY A 73 -18.81 -19.52 -28.15
N VAL A 74 -19.99 -19.86 -27.65
CA VAL A 74 -20.87 -19.09 -26.73
C VAL A 74 -20.17 -18.65 -25.42
N LEU A 75 -19.12 -19.36 -24.98
CA LEU A 75 -18.32 -18.99 -23.82
C LEU A 75 -17.50 -17.69 -24.05
N GLU A 76 -17.11 -17.39 -25.29
CA GLU A 76 -16.38 -16.17 -25.64
C GLU A 76 -17.23 -14.92 -25.54
N THR A 77 -18.52 -15.04 -25.83
CA THR A 77 -19.46 -13.90 -25.77
C THR A 77 -19.68 -13.44 -24.30
N ALA A 78 -19.75 -14.37 -23.36
CA ALA A 78 -19.88 -14.07 -21.94
C ALA A 78 -18.57 -13.50 -21.33
N ALA A 79 -17.41 -13.91 -21.86
CA ALA A 79 -16.10 -13.40 -21.43
C ALA A 79 -15.71 -12.07 -22.12
N SER A 80 -16.43 -11.64 -23.14
CA SER A 80 -16.12 -10.44 -23.94
C SER A 80 -15.97 -9.15 -23.11
N PRO A 81 -16.86 -8.80 -22.15
CA PRO A 81 -16.70 -7.59 -21.37
C PRO A 81 -15.49 -7.68 -20.41
N PHE A 82 -15.21 -8.86 -19.87
CA PHE A 82 -14.04 -9.08 -19.02
C PHE A 82 -12.74 -8.98 -19.82
N LYS A 83 -12.71 -9.54 -21.03
CA LYS A 83 -11.57 -9.42 -21.95
C LYS A 83 -11.31 -7.98 -22.36
N LYS A 84 -12.36 -7.22 -22.72
CA LYS A 84 -12.22 -5.78 -23.02
C LYS A 84 -11.69 -4.98 -21.84
N LEU A 85 -12.17 -5.26 -20.62
CA LEU A 85 -11.66 -4.62 -19.40
C LEU A 85 -10.20 -5.01 -19.14
N TRP A 86 -9.85 -6.27 -19.34
CA TRP A 86 -8.47 -6.77 -19.21
C TRP A 86 -7.54 -6.11 -20.22
N ASP A 87 -7.93 -6.05 -21.49
CA ASP A 87 -7.15 -5.40 -22.54
C ASP A 87 -6.99 -3.91 -22.26
N ALA A 88 -8.03 -3.22 -21.85
CA ALA A 88 -7.97 -1.81 -21.46
C ALA A 88 -7.06 -1.56 -20.26
N THR A 89 -7.13 -2.41 -19.24
CA THR A 89 -6.24 -2.30 -18.08
C THR A 89 -4.78 -2.61 -18.42
N THR A 90 -4.54 -3.56 -19.32
CA THR A 90 -3.19 -3.89 -19.81
C THR A 90 -2.61 -2.75 -20.62
N VAL A 91 -3.38 -2.14 -21.51
CA VAL A 91 -2.95 -0.93 -22.27
C VAL A 91 -2.67 0.21 -21.32
N ALA A 92 -3.54 0.49 -20.35
CA ALA A 92 -3.35 1.56 -19.38
C ALA A 92 -2.10 1.34 -18.52
N THR A 93 -1.84 0.09 -18.10
CA THR A 93 -0.65 -0.27 -17.31
C THR A 93 0.62 -0.10 -18.13
N SER A 94 0.65 -0.63 -19.36
CA SER A 94 1.80 -0.51 -20.25
C SER A 94 2.07 0.95 -20.63
N ALA A 95 1.02 1.73 -20.91
CA ALA A 95 1.15 3.15 -21.17
C ALA A 95 1.71 3.91 -19.95
N SER A 96 1.25 3.57 -18.74
CA SER A 96 1.72 4.13 -17.49
C SER A 96 3.20 3.84 -17.22
N GLU A 97 3.67 2.62 -17.50
CA GLU A 97 5.08 2.26 -17.33
C GLU A 97 5.99 2.89 -18.38
N SER A 98 5.50 3.00 -19.61
CA SER A 98 6.27 3.48 -20.74
C SER A 98 6.33 5.01 -20.83
N ALA A 99 5.34 5.69 -20.25
CA ALA A 99 5.17 7.15 -20.37
C ALA A 99 6.41 7.95 -19.99
N THR A 100 7.00 7.63 -18.82
CA THR A 100 8.20 8.31 -18.31
C THR A 100 9.41 8.05 -19.21
N ARG A 101 9.56 6.84 -19.72
CA ARG A 101 10.66 6.46 -20.61
C ARG A 101 10.58 7.18 -21.96
N ILE A 102 9.38 7.29 -22.53
CA ILE A 102 9.14 8.05 -23.77
C ILE A 102 9.44 9.53 -23.55
N ALA A 103 9.02 10.09 -22.43
CA ALA A 103 9.28 11.48 -22.12
C ALA A 103 10.78 11.76 -21.98
N VAL A 104 11.54 10.89 -21.30
CA VAL A 104 13.00 11.00 -21.21
C VAL A 104 13.65 10.85 -22.58
N TYR A 105 13.25 9.82 -23.36
CA TYR A 105 13.74 9.59 -24.73
C TYR A 105 13.60 10.84 -25.59
N LYS A 106 12.40 11.42 -25.67
CA LYS A 106 12.15 12.63 -26.47
C LYS A 106 13.02 13.79 -26.03
N ARG A 107 13.11 14.05 -24.74
CA ARG A 107 13.94 15.14 -24.20
C ARG A 107 15.42 14.98 -24.51
N VAL A 108 15.94 13.77 -24.43
CA VAL A 108 17.35 13.49 -24.76
C VAL A 108 17.57 13.60 -26.26
N LEU A 109 16.66 13.05 -27.08
CA LEU A 109 16.76 13.13 -28.54
C LEU A 109 16.70 14.57 -29.03
N GLU A 110 15.75 15.39 -28.51
CA GLU A 110 15.67 16.84 -28.83
C GLU A 110 16.95 17.61 -28.48
N LYS A 111 17.58 17.22 -27.36
CA LYS A 111 18.78 17.92 -26.87
C LYS A 111 20.07 17.49 -27.55
N THR A 112 20.20 16.21 -27.87
CA THR A 112 21.49 15.64 -28.34
C THR A 112 21.47 15.23 -29.82
N GLY A 113 20.30 15.04 -30.41
CA GLY A 113 20.14 14.44 -31.73
C GLY A 113 20.63 12.99 -31.84
N ASN A 114 21.03 12.37 -30.70
CA ASN A 114 21.60 11.02 -30.68
C ASN A 114 20.56 10.00 -30.16
N GLU A 115 20.05 9.19 -31.05
CA GLU A 115 19.04 8.17 -30.76
C GLU A 115 19.55 7.09 -29.80
N ALA A 116 20.80 6.63 -29.97
CA ALA A 116 21.39 5.61 -29.11
C ALA A 116 21.49 6.10 -27.64
N GLN A 117 21.89 7.36 -27.47
CA GLN A 117 21.92 8.00 -26.16
C GLN A 117 20.51 8.16 -25.58
N ALA A 118 19.54 8.56 -26.40
CA ALA A 118 18.16 8.71 -25.96
C ALA A 118 17.54 7.38 -25.52
N VAL A 119 17.80 6.28 -26.23
CA VAL A 119 17.40 4.92 -25.86
C VAL A 119 18.08 4.50 -24.55
N PHE A 120 19.38 4.74 -24.41
CA PHE A 120 20.12 4.40 -23.20
C PHE A 120 19.57 5.11 -21.96
N GLU A 121 19.36 6.42 -22.04
CA GLU A 121 18.81 7.20 -20.91
C GLU A 121 17.36 6.79 -20.58
N ALA A 122 16.56 6.45 -21.57
CA ALA A 122 15.22 5.93 -21.36
C ALA A 122 15.20 4.55 -20.65
N LEU A 123 16.17 3.68 -20.99
CA LEU A 123 16.38 2.41 -20.27
C LEU A 123 16.81 2.63 -18.83
N GLU A 124 17.67 3.61 -18.58
CA GLU A 124 18.22 3.88 -17.26
C GLU A 124 17.21 4.46 -16.26
N VAL A 125 16.03 4.90 -16.71
CA VAL A 125 14.93 5.29 -15.80
C VAL A 125 14.59 4.16 -14.84
N LEU A 126 14.55 2.91 -15.33
CA LEU A 126 14.43 1.70 -14.53
C LEU A 126 14.92 0.50 -15.36
N ASN A 127 16.15 0.08 -15.14
CA ASN A 127 16.79 -0.94 -15.96
C ASN A 127 16.75 -2.32 -15.30
N PHE A 128 15.69 -3.08 -15.53
CA PHE A 128 15.53 -4.42 -14.96
C PHE A 128 16.54 -5.46 -15.46
N SER A 129 17.29 -5.17 -16.53
CA SER A 129 18.35 -6.05 -17.01
C SER A 129 19.60 -6.02 -16.12
N ARG A 130 19.78 -4.97 -15.33
CA ARG A 130 20.86 -4.86 -14.33
C ARG A 130 20.51 -5.69 -13.10
N ARG A 131 21.16 -6.82 -12.93
CA ARG A 131 20.94 -7.76 -11.81
C ARG A 131 22.12 -7.87 -10.86
N GLY A 132 23.09 -6.96 -10.98
CA GLY A 132 24.35 -7.03 -10.23
C GLY A 132 25.31 -8.14 -10.70
N SER A 133 26.56 -8.06 -10.27
CA SER A 133 27.62 -9.00 -10.64
C SER A 133 27.70 -10.22 -9.68
N TRP A 134 27.24 -10.08 -8.44
CA TRP A 134 27.33 -11.15 -7.44
C TRP A 134 26.28 -12.23 -7.71
N PRO A 135 26.69 -13.53 -7.75
CA PRO A 135 25.78 -14.65 -8.01
C PRO A 135 24.59 -14.68 -7.03
N LEU A 136 24.82 -14.40 -5.74
CA LEU A 136 23.78 -14.37 -4.72
C LEU A 136 22.74 -13.28 -5.00
N VAL A 137 23.17 -12.08 -5.40
CA VAL A 137 22.26 -10.97 -5.74
C VAL A 137 21.45 -11.33 -7.00
N ARG A 138 22.07 -11.93 -8.01
CA ARG A 138 21.39 -12.37 -9.24
C ARG A 138 20.31 -13.42 -8.97
N ILE A 139 20.62 -14.40 -8.11
CA ILE A 139 19.64 -15.41 -7.70
C ILE A 139 18.53 -14.76 -6.87
N SER A 140 18.89 -13.94 -5.89
CA SER A 140 17.90 -13.24 -5.05
C SER A 140 16.96 -12.36 -5.86
N THR A 141 17.48 -11.58 -6.81
CA THR A 141 16.65 -10.72 -7.69
C THR A 141 15.80 -11.50 -8.69
N ALA A 142 16.15 -12.76 -8.97
CA ALA A 142 15.35 -13.65 -9.81
C ALA A 142 14.21 -14.33 -9.03
N VAL A 143 14.43 -14.63 -7.74
CA VAL A 143 13.50 -15.39 -6.89
C VAL A 143 12.55 -14.45 -6.11
N ILE A 144 13.07 -13.32 -5.63
CA ILE A 144 12.32 -12.40 -4.76
C ILE A 144 11.62 -11.36 -5.64
N PRO A 145 10.27 -11.35 -5.68
CA PRO A 145 9.52 -10.37 -6.45
C PRO A 145 9.87 -8.94 -6.03
N PHE A 146 10.01 -8.05 -7.01
CA PHE A 146 10.28 -6.61 -6.84
C PHE A 146 11.63 -6.24 -6.20
N LEU A 147 12.46 -7.18 -5.74
CA LEU A 147 13.78 -6.88 -5.18
C LEU A 147 14.66 -6.15 -6.19
N ASN A 148 14.67 -6.62 -7.44
CA ASN A 148 15.44 -5.97 -8.50
C ASN A 148 14.98 -4.52 -8.73
N ALA A 149 13.67 -4.25 -8.76
CA ALA A 149 13.13 -2.92 -8.92
C ALA A 149 13.57 -1.95 -7.80
N ARG A 150 13.61 -2.44 -6.57
CA ARG A 150 14.05 -1.67 -5.39
C ARG A 150 15.53 -1.38 -5.42
N LEU A 151 16.35 -2.38 -5.73
CA LEU A 151 17.80 -2.19 -5.88
C LEU A 151 18.13 -1.20 -7.02
N GLN A 152 17.39 -1.26 -8.12
CA GLN A 152 17.54 -0.31 -9.21
C GLN A 152 17.15 1.12 -8.79
N GLY A 153 16.07 1.30 -8.01
CA GLY A 153 15.70 2.61 -7.48
C GLY A 153 16.78 3.20 -6.58
N LEU A 154 17.41 2.40 -5.72
CA LEU A 154 18.53 2.82 -4.89
C LEU A 154 19.79 3.13 -5.73
N ASP A 155 20.10 2.32 -6.75
CA ASP A 155 21.22 2.53 -7.65
C ASP A 155 21.08 3.85 -8.43
N VAL A 156 19.88 4.15 -8.93
CA VAL A 156 19.60 5.41 -9.63
C VAL A 156 19.82 6.61 -8.71
N LEU A 157 19.37 6.55 -7.44
CA LEU A 157 19.63 7.61 -6.45
C LEU A 157 21.12 7.74 -6.12
N TYR A 158 21.81 6.63 -5.94
CA TYR A 158 23.25 6.62 -5.69
C TYR A 158 24.01 7.27 -6.85
N ARG A 159 23.69 6.90 -8.09
CA ARG A 159 24.33 7.48 -9.27
C ARG A 159 24.02 8.97 -9.41
N ALA A 160 22.82 9.42 -9.15
CA ALA A 160 22.46 10.83 -9.19
C ALA A 160 23.25 11.68 -8.19
N GLY A 161 23.56 11.11 -7.00
CA GLY A 161 24.28 11.81 -5.94
C GLY A 161 25.80 11.69 -6.01
N PHE A 162 26.32 10.54 -6.45
CA PHE A 162 27.73 10.17 -6.24
C PHE A 162 28.49 9.71 -7.49
N SER A 163 27.81 9.38 -8.61
CA SER A 163 28.49 8.90 -9.81
C SER A 163 29.26 10.01 -10.50
N LYS A 164 30.44 9.66 -11.05
CA LYS A 164 31.28 10.51 -11.87
C LYS A 164 31.12 10.23 -13.38
N GLU A 165 30.27 9.27 -13.73
CA GLU A 165 30.15 8.74 -15.11
C GLU A 165 29.26 9.60 -16.02
N THR A 166 28.67 10.68 -15.52
CA THR A 166 27.87 11.61 -16.32
C THR A 166 28.74 12.66 -17.02
N ALA A 167 28.30 13.17 -18.17
CA ALA A 167 29.01 14.18 -18.92
C ALA A 167 29.33 15.45 -18.13
N ASN A 168 28.53 15.78 -17.12
CA ASN A 168 28.79 16.87 -16.18
C ASN A 168 28.32 16.49 -14.76
N PRO A 169 29.13 15.71 -13.98
CA PRO A 169 28.73 15.19 -12.69
C PRO A 169 28.33 16.25 -11.68
N ASN A 170 29.01 17.36 -11.65
CA ASN A 170 28.74 18.45 -10.69
C ASN A 170 27.41 19.15 -10.97
N ALA A 171 27.06 19.37 -12.24
CA ALA A 171 25.77 19.97 -12.59
C ALA A 171 24.62 19.02 -12.30
N SER A 172 24.75 17.73 -12.64
CA SER A 172 23.77 16.70 -12.35
C SER A 172 23.53 16.54 -10.85
N ARG A 173 24.59 16.52 -10.04
CA ARG A 173 24.51 16.45 -8.59
C ARG A 173 23.83 17.67 -7.98
N LYS A 174 24.19 18.89 -8.41
CA LYS A 174 23.54 20.13 -7.95
C LYS A 174 22.05 20.13 -8.28
N ALA A 175 21.68 19.70 -9.50
CA ALA A 175 20.28 19.59 -9.89
C ALA A 175 19.51 18.57 -9.06
N ALA A 176 20.08 17.40 -8.78
CA ALA A 176 19.47 16.38 -7.94
C ALA A 176 19.27 16.88 -6.50
N ILE A 177 20.28 17.54 -5.91
CA ILE A 177 20.18 18.13 -4.57
C ILE A 177 19.10 19.21 -4.54
N ALA A 178 19.07 20.12 -5.52
CA ALA A 178 18.07 21.18 -5.57
C ALA A 178 16.64 20.61 -5.66
N LYS A 179 16.42 19.59 -6.49
CA LYS A 179 15.12 18.93 -6.63
C LYS A 179 14.73 18.16 -5.35
N ALA A 180 15.67 17.45 -4.74
CA ALA A 180 15.45 16.79 -3.46
C ALA A 180 15.08 17.79 -2.35
N SER A 181 15.80 18.92 -2.26
CA SER A 181 15.50 20.00 -1.32
C SER A 181 14.12 20.60 -1.56
N LEU A 182 13.69 20.72 -2.82
CA LEU A 182 12.34 21.18 -3.13
C LEU A 182 11.27 20.22 -2.62
N ILE A 183 11.46 18.88 -2.78
CA ILE A 183 10.53 17.89 -2.24
C ILE A 183 10.48 17.98 -0.71
N VAL A 184 11.63 18.09 -0.05
CA VAL A 184 11.71 18.20 1.42
C VAL A 184 11.00 19.47 1.91
N SER A 185 11.22 20.61 1.25
CA SER A 185 10.55 21.89 1.59
C SER A 185 9.03 21.81 1.36
N ALA A 186 8.61 21.21 0.25
CA ALA A 186 7.20 20.98 -0.03
C ALA A 186 6.58 20.02 1.00
N THR A 187 7.32 19.00 1.46
CA THR A 187 6.89 18.09 2.51
C THR A 187 6.76 18.80 3.85
N ALA A 188 7.67 19.70 4.18
CA ALA A 188 7.57 20.50 5.40
C ALA A 188 6.30 21.36 5.41
N LEU A 189 6.03 22.08 4.31
CA LEU A 189 4.79 22.84 4.15
C LEU A 189 3.55 21.94 4.22
N TYR A 190 3.57 20.81 3.52
CA TYR A 190 2.52 19.79 3.56
C TYR A 190 2.25 19.32 4.99
N SER A 191 3.30 19.04 5.78
CA SER A 191 3.16 18.58 7.16
C SER A 191 2.46 19.59 8.06
N VAL A 192 2.69 20.89 7.82
CA VAL A 192 1.99 21.98 8.54
C VAL A 192 0.52 22.03 8.14
N LEU A 193 0.22 21.96 6.84
CA LEU A 193 -1.14 22.09 6.31
C LEU A 193 -2.03 20.88 6.69
N MET A 194 -1.45 19.69 6.69
CA MET A 194 -2.21 18.44 6.88
C MET A 194 -2.37 18.01 8.33
N ARG A 195 -1.60 18.59 9.25
CA ARG A 195 -1.60 18.14 10.67
C ARG A 195 -2.97 18.14 11.31
N ASP A 196 -3.83 19.08 10.92
CA ASP A 196 -5.16 19.27 11.53
C ASP A 196 -6.30 18.62 10.74
N GLU A 197 -6.01 18.08 9.55
CA GLU A 197 -7.00 17.41 8.70
C GLU A 197 -7.38 16.01 9.22
N ASP A 198 -8.68 15.73 9.35
CA ASP A 198 -9.17 14.46 9.89
C ASP A 198 -8.75 13.25 9.08
N CYS A 199 -8.71 13.35 7.75
CA CYS A 199 -8.25 12.28 6.88
C CYS A 199 -6.77 11.91 7.11
N TYR A 200 -5.94 12.86 7.59
CA TYR A 200 -4.55 12.65 7.95
C TYR A 200 -4.39 12.13 9.38
N LYS A 201 -5.04 12.78 10.36
CA LYS A 201 -4.99 12.38 11.78
C LYS A 201 -5.45 10.94 11.98
N ASN A 202 -6.57 10.57 11.35
CA ASN A 202 -7.19 9.26 11.47
C ASN A 202 -6.57 8.21 10.54
N ALA A 203 -5.63 8.59 9.66
CA ALA A 203 -4.91 7.64 8.82
C ALA A 203 -3.97 6.75 9.65
N THR A 204 -3.79 5.51 9.21
CA THR A 204 -2.77 4.63 9.80
C THR A 204 -1.37 5.18 9.52
N ALA A 205 -0.41 4.88 10.40
CA ALA A 205 0.98 5.27 10.22
C ALA A 205 1.54 4.81 8.84
N GLU A 206 1.22 3.58 8.45
CA GLU A 206 1.60 3.04 7.15
C GLU A 206 0.98 3.81 5.98
N ALA A 207 -0.31 4.17 6.06
CA ALA A 207 -0.96 4.95 5.02
C ALA A 207 -0.33 6.34 4.88
N ARG A 208 0.06 6.97 5.98
CA ARG A 208 0.81 8.24 5.98
C ARG A 208 2.20 8.09 5.37
N ASP A 209 2.91 7.02 5.70
CA ASP A 209 4.26 6.75 5.15
C ASP A 209 4.25 6.58 3.62
N LEU A 210 3.20 5.95 3.09
CA LEU A 210 3.12 5.54 1.68
C LEU A 210 2.40 6.52 0.76
N ASN A 211 1.74 7.57 1.30
CA ASN A 211 0.93 8.48 0.48
C ASN A 211 1.07 9.93 0.93
N TRP A 212 0.91 10.86 -0.03
CA TRP A 212 0.43 12.21 0.24
C TRP A 212 -1.09 12.19 0.25
N PHE A 213 -1.69 12.97 1.13
CA PHE A 213 -3.13 13.20 1.19
C PHE A 213 -3.44 14.61 0.68
N VAL A 214 -4.41 14.74 -0.20
CA VAL A 214 -4.89 16.03 -0.70
C VAL A 214 -6.36 16.15 -0.33
N PRO A 215 -6.75 17.11 0.53
CA PRO A 215 -8.14 17.31 0.92
C PRO A 215 -9.03 17.52 -0.29
N THR A 216 -10.23 16.97 -0.24
CA THR A 216 -11.26 17.22 -1.26
C THR A 216 -12.40 18.00 -0.66
N PRO A 217 -13.14 18.82 -1.46
CA PRO A 217 -14.32 19.52 -0.99
C PRO A 217 -15.50 18.59 -0.72
N PHE A 218 -15.36 17.29 -0.98
CA PHE A 218 -16.44 16.31 -0.90
C PHE A 218 -16.29 15.44 0.35
N GLY A 219 -17.10 15.70 1.38
CA GLY A 219 -17.25 14.83 2.54
C GLY A 219 -16.00 14.62 3.41
N GLY A 220 -15.02 15.54 3.36
CA GLY A 220 -13.79 15.47 4.16
C GLY A 220 -12.83 14.34 3.78
N ALA A 221 -13.12 13.59 2.72
CA ALA A 221 -12.20 12.58 2.20
C ALA A 221 -10.96 13.23 1.55
N CYS A 222 -9.82 12.57 1.61
CA CYS A 222 -8.59 13.01 0.93
C CYS A 222 -8.23 12.07 -0.22
N VAL A 223 -7.74 12.65 -1.32
CA VAL A 223 -7.10 11.88 -2.39
C VAL A 223 -5.75 11.35 -1.88
N LYS A 224 -5.50 10.08 -2.09
CA LYS A 224 -4.20 9.44 -1.83
C LYS A 224 -3.33 9.49 -3.07
N ILE A 225 -2.20 10.15 -2.96
CA ILE A 225 -1.17 10.16 -3.99
C ILE A 225 -0.02 9.29 -3.50
N PRO A 226 0.21 8.11 -4.12
CA PRO A 226 1.24 7.21 -3.64
C PRO A 226 2.63 7.83 -3.81
N VAL A 227 3.45 7.65 -2.78
CA VAL A 227 4.83 8.13 -2.73
C VAL A 227 5.73 7.13 -3.47
N PRO A 228 6.69 7.60 -4.30
CA PRO A 228 7.72 6.72 -4.86
C PRO A 228 8.53 6.07 -3.74
N PHE A 229 8.77 4.76 -3.81
CA PHE A 229 9.35 4.00 -2.70
C PHE A 229 10.63 4.64 -2.14
N GLU A 230 11.70 4.70 -2.91
CA GLU A 230 13.02 5.13 -2.41
C GLU A 230 13.10 6.66 -2.27
N VAL A 231 12.71 7.38 -3.33
CA VAL A 231 12.70 8.85 -3.35
C VAL A 231 11.73 9.40 -2.33
N GLY A 232 10.54 8.80 -2.28
CA GLY A 232 9.52 9.22 -1.36
C GLY A 232 9.87 8.93 0.09
N PHE A 233 10.44 7.78 0.38
CA PHE A 233 10.88 7.45 1.72
C PHE A 233 11.92 8.44 2.24
N LEU A 234 12.94 8.74 1.43
CA LEU A 234 14.03 9.65 1.83
C LEU A 234 13.61 11.11 1.89
N PHE A 235 12.81 11.60 0.94
CA PHE A 235 12.54 13.03 0.80
C PHE A 235 11.13 13.45 1.21
N LYS A 236 10.24 12.50 1.48
CA LYS A 236 8.89 12.76 2.03
C LYS A 236 8.71 12.12 3.39
N THR A 237 8.83 10.78 3.51
CA THR A 237 8.42 10.08 4.73
C THR A 237 9.30 10.44 5.91
N ILE A 238 10.62 10.42 5.77
CA ILE A 238 11.55 10.79 6.86
C ILE A 238 11.37 12.26 7.27
N PRO A 239 11.41 13.25 6.36
CA PRO A 239 11.19 14.65 6.74
C PRO A 239 9.83 14.89 7.39
N GLU A 240 8.77 14.29 6.87
CA GLU A 240 7.43 14.42 7.44
C GLU A 240 7.37 13.89 8.88
N ARG A 241 7.94 12.71 9.13
CA ARG A 241 7.96 12.14 10.48
C ARG A 241 8.76 12.99 11.46
N ILE A 242 9.89 13.54 11.02
CA ILE A 242 10.69 14.47 11.84
C ILE A 242 9.88 15.74 12.14
N MET A 243 9.17 16.29 11.15
CA MET A 243 8.32 17.46 11.34
C MET A 243 7.16 17.17 12.29
N GLN A 244 6.45 16.02 12.11
CA GLN A 244 5.37 15.63 13.01
C GLN A 244 5.85 15.39 14.45
N TRP A 245 7.05 14.84 14.62
CA TRP A 245 7.69 14.73 15.90
C TRP A 245 8.00 16.10 16.51
N SER A 246 8.53 17.03 15.73
CA SER A 246 8.82 18.39 16.18
C SER A 246 7.55 19.19 16.52
N PHE A 247 6.41 18.88 15.92
CA PHE A 247 5.10 19.44 16.23
C PHE A 247 4.37 18.69 17.36
N ASP A 248 5.04 17.77 17.99
CA ASP A 248 4.44 16.92 19.02
C ASP A 248 3.25 16.05 18.54
N SER A 249 3.10 15.79 17.27
CA SER A 249 2.05 14.93 16.73
C SER A 249 2.44 13.46 16.67
N ASP A 250 3.74 13.17 16.49
CA ASP A 250 4.34 11.83 16.51
C ASP A 250 5.36 11.73 17.67
N THR A 251 5.70 10.51 18.08
CA THR A 251 6.76 10.23 19.04
C THR A 251 8.06 9.87 18.34
N GLY A 252 9.21 9.93 19.05
CA GLY A 252 10.47 9.41 18.50
C GLY A 252 10.39 7.93 18.10
N GLN A 253 9.56 7.14 18.79
CA GLN A 253 9.30 5.75 18.44
C GLN A 253 8.54 5.64 17.10
N ASP A 254 7.59 6.53 16.81
CA ASP A 254 6.88 6.55 15.54
C ASP A 254 7.85 6.82 14.37
N VAL A 255 8.84 7.72 14.58
CA VAL A 255 9.91 7.96 13.60
C VAL A 255 10.74 6.69 13.38
N LEU A 256 11.17 6.03 14.45
CA LEU A 256 11.96 4.81 14.38
C LEU A 256 11.18 3.66 13.71
N ASP A 257 9.91 3.50 14.04
CA ASP A 257 9.04 2.48 13.45
C ASP A 257 8.79 2.75 11.96
N SER A 258 8.69 4.02 11.57
CA SER A 258 8.60 4.40 10.16
C SER A 258 9.89 4.08 9.40
N LEU A 259 11.05 4.38 9.98
CA LEU A 259 12.36 3.99 9.44
C LEU A 259 12.48 2.47 9.30
N ARG A 260 12.10 1.73 10.34
CA ARG A 260 12.09 0.27 10.33
C ARG A 260 11.16 -0.27 9.23
N ARG A 261 9.92 0.25 9.11
CA ARG A 261 9.01 -0.14 8.03
C ARG A 261 9.60 0.15 6.65
N GLY A 262 10.20 1.30 6.43
CA GLY A 262 10.85 1.65 5.18
C GLY A 262 11.98 0.69 4.81
N VAL A 263 12.87 0.39 5.75
CA VAL A 263 13.98 -0.56 5.55
C VAL A 263 13.45 -1.97 5.34
N THR A 264 12.55 -2.46 6.21
CA THR A 264 12.00 -3.82 6.09
C THR A 264 11.19 -3.99 4.81
N SER A 265 10.39 -2.99 4.42
CA SER A 265 9.66 -3.05 3.16
C SER A 265 10.59 -3.06 1.93
N THR A 266 11.74 -2.41 2.01
CA THR A 266 12.75 -2.38 0.94
C THR A 266 13.53 -3.69 0.86
N LEU A 267 13.85 -4.30 2.00
CA LEU A 267 14.65 -5.52 2.10
C LEU A 267 13.80 -6.79 2.30
N ALA A 268 12.48 -6.67 2.40
CA ALA A 268 11.62 -7.81 2.67
C ALA A 268 11.78 -8.90 1.60
N VAL A 269 12.26 -10.06 2.05
CA VAL A 269 12.22 -11.29 1.28
C VAL A 269 10.81 -11.84 1.37
N ASN A 270 9.98 -11.49 0.40
CA ASN A 270 8.66 -12.08 0.31
C ASN A 270 8.78 -13.46 -0.35
N PRO A 271 8.22 -14.52 0.26
CA PRO A 271 8.16 -15.83 -0.38
C PRO A 271 7.50 -15.72 -1.77
N PRO A 272 7.80 -16.64 -2.70
CA PRO A 272 7.13 -16.64 -4.00
C PRO A 272 5.62 -16.60 -3.86
N GLN A 273 4.97 -15.68 -4.55
CA GLN A 273 3.52 -15.44 -4.43
C GLN A 273 2.68 -16.69 -4.70
N ILE A 274 3.19 -17.61 -5.52
CA ILE A 274 2.52 -18.86 -5.85
C ILE A 274 2.37 -19.80 -4.63
N ILE A 275 3.25 -19.71 -3.66
CA ILE A 275 3.27 -20.59 -2.49
C ILE A 275 2.70 -19.89 -1.26
N THR A 276 2.92 -18.58 -1.13
CA THR A 276 2.60 -17.78 0.06
C THR A 276 1.16 -17.98 0.55
N PRO A 277 0.09 -17.81 -0.28
CA PRO A 277 -1.27 -17.92 0.22
C PRO A 277 -1.62 -19.31 0.77
N ALA A 278 -1.06 -20.37 0.15
CA ALA A 278 -1.27 -21.73 0.62
C ALA A 278 -0.58 -21.99 1.97
N VAL A 279 0.67 -21.57 2.11
CA VAL A 279 1.43 -21.69 3.36
C VAL A 279 0.77 -20.88 4.47
N GLU A 280 0.34 -19.66 4.20
CA GLU A 280 -0.36 -18.80 5.16
C GLU A 280 -1.66 -19.44 5.67
N VAL A 281 -2.42 -20.07 4.79
CA VAL A 281 -3.66 -20.79 5.17
C VAL A 281 -3.36 -22.04 6.00
N ILE A 282 -2.31 -22.80 5.67
CA ILE A 282 -1.89 -23.97 6.44
C ILE A 282 -1.42 -23.55 7.82
N THR A 283 -0.54 -22.54 7.90
CA THR A 283 0.00 -22.04 9.17
C THR A 283 -0.97 -21.17 9.96
N ASN A 284 -2.10 -20.82 9.35
CA ASN A 284 -3.07 -19.87 9.90
C ASN A 284 -2.48 -18.49 10.22
N TYR A 285 -1.44 -18.08 9.51
CA TYR A 285 -0.74 -16.83 9.77
C TYR A 285 -0.47 -16.07 8.47
N SER A 286 -0.90 -14.80 8.41
CA SER A 286 -0.62 -13.94 7.26
C SER A 286 0.66 -13.14 7.49
N VAL A 287 1.65 -13.36 6.66
CA VAL A 287 2.95 -12.67 6.70
C VAL A 287 2.77 -11.18 6.44
N PHE A 288 1.87 -10.83 5.53
CA PHE A 288 1.59 -9.43 5.18
C PHE A 288 0.98 -8.63 6.34
N SER A 289 -0.01 -9.20 7.04
CA SER A 289 -0.70 -8.51 8.14
C SER A 289 -0.04 -8.72 9.50
N GLY A 290 0.88 -9.69 9.62
CA GLY A 290 1.49 -10.08 10.90
C GLY A 290 0.51 -10.70 11.90
N ARG A 291 -0.62 -11.27 11.42
CA ARG A 291 -1.73 -11.76 12.26
C ARG A 291 -2.23 -13.12 11.83
N GLU A 292 -2.89 -13.80 12.76
CA GLU A 292 -3.62 -15.02 12.44
C GLU A 292 -4.79 -14.72 11.48
N ILE A 293 -4.98 -15.59 10.48
CA ILE A 293 -6.11 -15.52 9.53
C ILE A 293 -7.42 -15.81 10.25
N VAL A 294 -7.44 -16.90 11.01
CA VAL A 294 -8.54 -17.24 11.94
C VAL A 294 -8.07 -16.95 13.36
N PRO A 295 -8.58 -15.91 14.02
CA PRO A 295 -8.15 -15.53 15.37
C PRO A 295 -8.37 -16.64 16.39
N ALA A 296 -7.58 -16.64 17.46
CA ALA A 296 -7.61 -17.67 18.50
C ALA A 296 -9.00 -17.89 19.08
N TYR A 297 -9.77 -16.82 19.31
CA TYR A 297 -11.14 -16.91 19.86
C TYR A 297 -12.17 -17.54 18.92
N MET A 298 -11.85 -17.68 17.63
CA MET A 298 -12.71 -18.34 16.64
C MET A 298 -12.28 -19.78 16.37
N LYS A 299 -11.12 -20.22 16.86
CA LYS A 299 -10.58 -21.55 16.54
C LYS A 299 -11.51 -22.69 17.02
N SER A 300 -12.21 -22.49 18.14
CA SER A 300 -13.17 -23.44 18.73
C SER A 300 -14.55 -23.45 18.06
N LEU A 301 -14.83 -22.52 17.15
CA LEU A 301 -16.10 -22.48 16.43
C LEU A 301 -16.10 -23.48 15.27
N ASP A 302 -17.27 -23.88 14.83
CA ASP A 302 -17.43 -24.62 13.57
C ASP A 302 -16.99 -23.79 12.38
N SER A 303 -16.62 -24.45 11.28
CA SER A 303 -16.03 -23.81 10.10
C SER A 303 -16.88 -22.65 9.58
N ASP A 304 -18.19 -22.80 9.51
CA ASP A 304 -19.15 -21.82 8.99
C ASP A 304 -19.23 -20.53 9.82
N TYR A 305 -18.90 -20.62 11.10
CA TYR A 305 -18.92 -19.49 12.03
C TYR A 305 -17.59 -18.74 12.09
N LYS A 306 -16.53 -19.26 11.44
CA LYS A 306 -15.21 -18.60 11.34
C LYS A 306 -15.22 -17.52 10.25
N LYS A 307 -16.00 -16.45 10.45
CA LYS A 307 -16.23 -15.37 9.50
C LYS A 307 -16.26 -14.02 10.19
N PHE A 308 -15.90 -12.98 9.46
CA PHE A 308 -16.13 -11.59 9.84
C PHE A 308 -17.28 -11.00 9.02
N GLN A 309 -17.78 -9.84 9.44
CA GLN A 309 -18.82 -9.11 8.72
C GLN A 309 -18.43 -8.75 7.27
N GLY A 310 -17.13 -8.59 6.99
CA GLY A 310 -16.60 -8.29 5.65
C GLY A 310 -16.15 -9.53 4.86
N THR A 311 -16.46 -10.75 5.31
CA THR A 311 -16.16 -11.98 4.56
C THR A 311 -17.06 -12.05 3.34
N SER A 312 -16.50 -12.36 2.17
CA SER A 312 -17.25 -12.36 0.91
C SER A 312 -18.31 -13.45 0.88
N SER A 313 -19.44 -13.16 0.23
CA SER A 313 -20.56 -14.14 0.06
C SER A 313 -20.10 -15.39 -0.69
N LEU A 314 -19.14 -15.23 -1.62
CA LEU A 314 -18.53 -16.37 -2.30
C LEU A 314 -17.74 -17.26 -1.33
N ALA A 315 -16.93 -16.68 -0.45
CA ALA A 315 -16.19 -17.45 0.56
C ALA A 315 -17.13 -18.13 1.58
N LEU A 316 -18.24 -17.49 1.92
CA LEU A 316 -19.27 -18.09 2.78
C LEU A 316 -19.91 -19.34 2.13
N ASN A 317 -20.26 -19.26 0.86
CA ASN A 317 -20.86 -20.35 0.12
C ASN A 317 -19.87 -21.52 -0.09
N LEU A 318 -18.65 -21.21 -0.51
CA LEU A 318 -17.59 -22.21 -0.68
C LEU A 318 -17.17 -22.83 0.68
N GLY A 319 -17.18 -22.05 1.76
CA GLY A 319 -16.88 -22.52 3.10
C GLY A 319 -17.81 -23.62 3.55
N LYS A 320 -19.10 -23.44 3.32
CA LYS A 320 -20.12 -24.46 3.61
C LYS A 320 -19.93 -25.72 2.79
N GLN A 321 -19.64 -25.57 1.48
CA GLN A 321 -19.46 -26.73 0.58
C GLN A 321 -18.19 -27.53 0.88
N LEU A 322 -17.09 -26.83 1.22
CA LEU A 322 -15.78 -27.43 1.44
C LEU A 322 -15.48 -27.74 2.90
N ASN A 323 -16.41 -27.43 3.82
CA ASN A 323 -16.22 -27.50 5.26
C ASN A 323 -14.93 -26.81 5.74
N MET A 324 -14.63 -25.69 5.13
CA MET A 324 -13.42 -24.90 5.38
C MET A 324 -13.80 -23.50 5.86
N SER A 325 -12.96 -22.92 6.73
CA SER A 325 -13.19 -21.55 7.23
C SER A 325 -13.32 -20.54 6.08
N PRO A 326 -14.44 -19.78 5.99
CA PRO A 326 -14.62 -18.73 5.01
C PRO A 326 -13.50 -17.69 5.02
N LEU A 327 -12.89 -17.39 6.19
CA LEU A 327 -11.75 -16.50 6.28
C LEU A 327 -10.52 -17.03 5.54
N LYS A 328 -10.27 -18.33 5.60
CA LYS A 328 -9.18 -18.99 4.89
C LYS A 328 -9.41 -19.01 3.39
N ILE A 329 -10.64 -19.22 2.95
CA ILE A 329 -11.02 -19.18 1.53
C ILE A 329 -10.87 -17.77 0.97
N ASP A 330 -11.37 -16.76 1.68
CA ASP A 330 -11.22 -15.36 1.32
C ASP A 330 -9.74 -14.96 1.18
N HIS A 331 -8.90 -15.46 2.10
CA HIS A 331 -7.47 -15.24 2.09
C HIS A 331 -6.79 -15.89 0.87
N LEU A 332 -7.13 -17.13 0.52
CA LEU A 332 -6.64 -17.82 -0.68
C LEU A 332 -7.01 -17.06 -1.95
N ILE A 333 -8.29 -16.71 -2.09
CA ILE A 333 -8.77 -16.01 -3.30
C ILE A 333 -8.02 -14.68 -3.44
N LYS A 334 -7.97 -13.87 -2.39
CA LYS A 334 -7.28 -12.57 -2.39
C LYS A 334 -5.78 -12.72 -2.60
N GLY A 335 -5.16 -13.73 -2.03
CA GLY A 335 -3.75 -14.01 -2.13
C GLY A 335 -3.31 -14.38 -3.56
N TYR A 336 -4.08 -15.25 -4.23
CA TYR A 336 -3.75 -15.67 -5.60
C TYR A 336 -4.19 -14.67 -6.68
N THR A 337 -5.29 -13.96 -6.46
CA THR A 337 -5.86 -13.05 -7.46
C THR A 337 -5.45 -11.59 -7.25
N GLY A 338 -4.83 -11.28 -6.11
CA GLY A 338 -4.35 -9.95 -5.77
C GLY A 338 -5.48 -8.91 -5.69
N THR A 339 -5.13 -7.65 -5.94
CA THR A 339 -6.07 -6.53 -5.86
C THR A 339 -7.22 -6.63 -6.84
N LEU A 340 -6.96 -7.05 -8.08
CA LEU A 340 -8.00 -7.24 -9.11
C LEU A 340 -8.99 -8.33 -8.71
N GLY A 341 -8.50 -9.45 -8.18
CA GLY A 341 -9.37 -10.49 -7.69
C GLY A 341 -10.18 -10.07 -6.47
N SER A 342 -9.62 -9.25 -5.59
CA SER A 342 -10.37 -8.66 -4.47
C SER A 342 -11.52 -7.78 -4.96
N TYR A 343 -11.33 -7.02 -6.04
CA TYR A 343 -12.39 -6.21 -6.65
C TYR A 343 -13.44 -7.07 -7.34
N ALA A 344 -13.01 -8.08 -8.12
CA ALA A 344 -13.91 -9.03 -8.75
C ALA A 344 -14.75 -9.80 -7.71
N LEU A 345 -14.12 -10.23 -6.61
CA LEU A 345 -14.77 -10.89 -5.50
C LEU A 345 -15.82 -9.99 -4.83
N SER A 346 -15.48 -8.72 -4.62
CA SER A 346 -16.42 -7.72 -4.07
C SER A 346 -17.62 -7.50 -5.01
N ALA A 347 -17.36 -7.36 -6.31
CA ALA A 347 -18.42 -7.19 -7.32
C ALA A 347 -19.32 -8.43 -7.39
N ALA A 348 -18.74 -9.63 -7.43
CA ALA A 348 -19.48 -10.89 -7.42
C ALA A 348 -20.31 -11.05 -6.14
N SER A 349 -19.75 -10.70 -4.98
CA SER A 349 -20.48 -10.73 -3.71
C SER A 349 -21.69 -9.78 -3.74
N HIS A 350 -21.53 -8.57 -4.26
CA HIS A 350 -22.65 -7.64 -4.41
C HIS A 350 -23.73 -8.13 -5.36
N MET A 351 -23.34 -8.80 -6.45
CA MET A 351 -24.31 -9.41 -7.37
C MET A 351 -25.06 -10.57 -6.68
N ILE A 352 -24.35 -11.45 -5.97
CA ILE A 352 -24.96 -12.55 -5.22
C ILE A 352 -25.91 -12.01 -4.16
N ASP A 353 -25.51 -10.99 -3.41
CA ASP A 353 -26.33 -10.38 -2.36
C ASP A 353 -27.59 -9.72 -2.95
N ALA A 354 -27.48 -9.06 -4.11
CA ALA A 354 -28.62 -8.48 -4.84
C ALA A 354 -29.63 -9.53 -5.34
N PHE A 355 -29.13 -10.71 -5.75
CA PHE A 355 -29.99 -11.81 -6.20
C PHE A 355 -30.60 -12.63 -5.07
N GLN A 356 -29.93 -12.75 -3.92
CA GLN A 356 -30.36 -13.62 -2.81
C GLN A 356 -31.28 -12.96 -1.80
N SER A 357 -31.25 -11.66 -1.64
CA SER A 357 -32.13 -10.92 -0.74
C SER A 357 -32.06 -9.40 -1.00
N PRO A 358 -33.15 -8.80 -1.50
CA PRO A 358 -33.27 -7.35 -1.60
C PRO A 358 -33.15 -6.65 -0.23
N ASP A 359 -33.44 -7.35 0.85
CA ASP A 359 -33.51 -6.86 2.23
C ASP A 359 -32.20 -6.96 3.03
N LYS A 360 -31.13 -7.58 2.47
CA LYS A 360 -29.83 -7.54 3.12
C LYS A 360 -29.17 -6.21 2.79
N SER A 361 -29.45 -5.24 3.66
CA SER A 361 -28.83 -3.93 3.65
C SER A 361 -27.34 -4.01 3.31
N LEU A 362 -26.92 -3.21 2.35
CA LEU A 362 -25.52 -2.90 2.10
C LEU A 362 -24.81 -2.69 3.45
N PRO A 363 -23.56 -3.18 3.62
CA PRO A 363 -22.81 -2.92 4.83
C PRO A 363 -22.92 -1.43 5.17
N PRO A 364 -23.22 -1.09 6.41
CA PRO A 364 -23.31 0.29 6.84
C PRO A 364 -21.94 0.90 6.59
N ASP A 365 -21.78 2.05 6.04
CA ASP A 365 -20.55 2.77 5.74
C ASP A 365 -20.06 2.73 4.28
N LYS A 366 -20.88 2.50 3.28
CA LYS A 366 -20.43 2.74 1.91
C LYS A 366 -20.72 4.14 1.43
N ASN A 367 -19.92 5.09 1.90
CA ASN A 367 -19.72 6.32 1.16
C ASN A 367 -19.07 6.00 -0.20
N TRP A 368 -19.25 6.83 -1.21
CA TRP A 368 -18.69 6.62 -2.56
C TRP A 368 -17.19 6.35 -2.55
N TYR A 369 -16.43 6.97 -1.63
CA TYR A 369 -14.98 6.77 -1.49
C TYR A 369 -14.61 5.44 -0.81
N SER A 370 -15.57 4.73 -0.22
CA SER A 370 -15.35 3.39 0.36
C SER A 370 -15.58 2.24 -0.63
N LEU A 371 -16.08 2.56 -1.84
CA LEU A 371 -16.27 1.56 -2.90
C LEU A 371 -14.93 0.86 -3.24
N PRO A 372 -14.95 -0.43 -3.57
CA PRO A 372 -13.73 -1.26 -3.67
C PRO A 372 -12.61 -0.67 -4.52
N MET A 373 -12.89 -0.12 -5.69
CA MET A 373 -11.86 0.51 -6.54
C MET A 373 -11.49 1.92 -6.02
N VAL A 374 -12.50 2.70 -5.61
CA VAL A 374 -12.36 4.11 -5.23
C VAL A 374 -11.54 4.26 -3.94
N ARG A 375 -11.71 3.37 -2.97
CA ARG A 375 -10.97 3.39 -1.69
C ARG A 375 -9.44 3.31 -1.84
N SER A 376 -8.96 2.85 -2.98
CA SER A 376 -7.51 2.82 -3.24
C SER A 376 -6.95 4.22 -3.51
N PHE A 377 -7.79 5.13 -3.97
CA PHE A 377 -7.43 6.50 -4.32
C PHE A 377 -7.85 7.53 -3.27
N PHE A 378 -8.74 7.15 -2.35
CA PHE A 378 -9.26 8.06 -1.33
C PHE A 378 -9.02 7.53 0.08
N GLN A 379 -8.71 8.46 0.99
CA GLN A 379 -8.59 8.23 2.41
C GLN A 379 -9.88 8.67 3.10
N ASP A 380 -10.44 7.75 3.88
CA ASP A 380 -11.61 8.02 4.70
C ASP A 380 -11.22 8.91 5.89
N PRO A 381 -11.88 10.07 6.11
CA PRO A 381 -11.64 10.92 7.27
C PRO A 381 -11.93 10.22 8.59
N ASN A 382 -12.85 9.25 8.58
CA ASN A 382 -13.23 8.46 9.74
C ASN A 382 -12.46 7.12 9.80
N SER A 383 -11.24 7.03 9.29
CA SER A 383 -10.45 5.82 9.40
C SER A 383 -10.03 5.54 10.85
N ARG A 384 -9.70 4.28 11.15
CA ARG A 384 -9.47 3.82 12.53
C ARG A 384 -8.01 3.90 12.98
N GLY A 385 -7.24 4.87 12.49
CA GLY A 385 -5.83 5.01 12.86
C GLY A 385 -5.64 5.19 14.37
N THR A 386 -6.40 6.09 14.99
CA THR A 386 -6.33 6.35 16.44
C THR A 386 -6.79 5.14 17.28
N VAL A 387 -7.78 4.39 16.81
CA VAL A 387 -8.21 3.13 17.46
C VAL A 387 -7.10 2.07 17.41
N ILE A 388 -6.38 1.97 16.29
CA ILE A 388 -5.23 1.05 16.17
C ILE A 388 -4.12 1.47 17.13
N GLN A 389 -3.78 2.75 17.17
CA GLN A 389 -2.81 3.32 18.10
C GLN A 389 -3.19 3.06 19.57
N PHE A 390 -4.49 3.12 19.88
CA PHE A 390 -4.97 2.75 21.21
C PHE A 390 -4.63 1.29 21.55
N TYR A 391 -4.89 0.34 20.66
CA TYR A 391 -4.58 -1.07 20.95
C TYR A 391 -3.09 -1.36 21.07
N GLU A 392 -2.23 -0.61 20.35
CA GLU A 392 -0.79 -0.66 20.52
C GLU A 392 -0.38 -0.15 21.91
N LEU A 393 -0.91 0.99 22.34
CA LEU A 393 -0.71 1.54 23.69
C LEU A 393 -1.23 0.58 24.77
N ASP A 394 -2.43 0.03 24.58
CA ASP A 394 -3.04 -0.95 25.47
C ASP A 394 -2.16 -2.19 25.68
N GLN A 395 -1.57 -2.69 24.60
CA GLN A 395 -0.64 -3.81 24.66
C GLN A 395 0.66 -3.45 25.40
N LEU A 396 1.20 -2.26 25.15
CA LEU A 396 2.39 -1.75 25.84
C LEU A 396 2.15 -1.66 27.35
N VAL A 397 1.05 -1.03 27.76
CA VAL A 397 0.66 -0.89 29.18
C VAL A 397 0.42 -2.24 29.83
N LYS A 398 -0.34 -3.14 29.17
CA LYS A 398 -0.54 -4.49 29.69
C LYS A 398 0.75 -5.26 29.90
N THR A 399 1.68 -5.16 28.95
CA THR A 399 2.98 -5.82 29.06
C THR A 399 3.77 -5.29 30.26
N ALA A 400 3.81 -3.97 30.42
CA ALA A 400 4.50 -3.35 31.55
C ALA A 400 3.89 -3.75 32.90
N VAL A 401 2.56 -3.67 33.01
CA VAL A 401 1.81 -4.03 34.23
C VAL A 401 1.96 -5.51 34.57
N ASN A 402 1.84 -6.39 33.59
CA ASN A 402 1.97 -7.83 33.81
C ASN A 402 3.39 -8.20 34.22
N THR A 403 4.41 -7.58 33.62
CA THR A 403 5.81 -7.80 33.99
C THR A 403 6.10 -7.28 35.41
N PHE A 404 5.54 -6.11 35.76
CA PHE A 404 5.66 -5.55 37.12
C PHE A 404 5.03 -6.51 38.16
N LYS A 405 3.80 -6.96 37.92
CA LYS A 405 3.11 -7.91 38.81
C LYS A 405 3.82 -9.26 38.91
N ALA A 406 4.48 -9.72 37.85
CA ALA A 406 5.28 -10.94 37.88
C ALA A 406 6.51 -10.76 38.77
N ALA A 407 7.27 -9.67 38.58
CA ALA A 407 8.42 -9.34 39.40
C ALA A 407 8.05 -9.15 40.89
N GLU A 408 6.88 -8.55 41.16
CA GLU A 408 6.34 -8.40 42.50
C GLU A 408 6.07 -9.76 43.15
N ARG A 409 5.46 -10.70 42.43
CA ARG A 409 5.19 -12.07 42.93
C ARG A 409 6.46 -12.88 43.19
N GLU A 410 7.50 -12.66 42.40
CA GLU A 410 8.79 -13.31 42.52
C GLU A 410 9.68 -12.65 43.57
N GLY A 411 9.30 -11.47 44.08
CA GLY A 411 10.09 -10.69 45.01
C GLY A 411 11.37 -10.10 44.42
N ASP A 412 11.43 -9.94 43.10
CA ASP A 412 12.59 -9.42 42.36
C ASP A 412 12.64 -7.88 42.44
N ALA A 413 13.26 -7.40 43.51
CA ALA A 413 13.37 -5.94 43.81
C ALA A 413 14.18 -5.19 42.74
N GLU A 414 15.19 -5.83 42.14
CA GLU A 414 16.00 -5.25 41.05
C GLU A 414 15.16 -5.01 39.83
N LYS A 415 14.40 -6.02 39.43
CA LYS A 415 13.49 -5.94 38.28
C LYS A 415 12.36 -4.94 38.47
N ILE A 416 11.79 -4.87 39.69
CA ILE A 416 10.79 -3.86 40.03
C ILE A 416 11.37 -2.47 39.86
N THR A 417 12.57 -2.21 40.41
CA THR A 417 13.23 -0.92 40.28
C THR A 417 13.55 -0.56 38.83
N GLU A 418 14.01 -1.53 38.04
CA GLU A 418 14.25 -1.35 36.60
C GLU A 418 12.96 -0.94 35.87
N ILE A 419 11.85 -1.64 36.12
CA ILE A 419 10.58 -1.37 35.47
C ILE A 419 10.02 -0.01 35.83
N VAL A 420 10.06 0.35 37.14
CA VAL A 420 9.61 1.67 37.62
C VAL A 420 10.46 2.79 37.03
N THR A 421 11.76 2.61 36.93
CA THR A 421 12.68 3.62 36.39
C THR A 421 12.49 3.79 34.87
N LYS A 422 12.36 2.68 34.13
CA LYS A 422 12.28 2.71 32.65
C LYS A 422 10.88 2.85 32.08
N ARG A 423 9.85 2.43 32.83
CA ARG A 423 8.46 2.34 32.38
C ARG A 423 7.43 2.88 33.39
N GLY A 424 7.87 3.71 34.33
CA GLY A 424 6.98 4.29 35.32
C GLY A 424 5.84 5.12 34.73
N THR A 425 6.15 5.90 33.70
CA THR A 425 5.15 6.65 32.92
C THR A 425 4.13 5.74 32.26
N VAL A 426 4.56 4.60 31.70
CA VAL A 426 3.67 3.59 31.10
C VAL A 426 2.75 2.95 32.15
N LEU A 427 3.29 2.63 33.33
CA LEU A 427 2.51 2.08 34.45
C LEU A 427 1.45 3.06 34.94
N ALA A 428 1.77 4.36 35.00
CA ALA A 428 0.85 5.41 35.41
C ALA A 428 -0.38 5.53 34.49
N LEU A 429 -0.29 5.08 33.24
CA LEU A 429 -1.38 5.11 32.28
C LEU A 429 -2.38 3.95 32.44
N GLU A 430 -2.16 2.98 33.34
CA GLU A 430 -2.99 1.78 33.47
C GLU A 430 -4.48 2.10 33.62
N ASN A 431 -4.83 3.04 34.50
CA ASN A 431 -6.22 3.40 34.80
C ASN A 431 -6.89 4.08 33.59
N GLU A 432 -6.19 5.00 32.92
CA GLU A 432 -6.72 5.70 31.78
C GLU A 432 -6.93 4.75 30.58
N VAL A 433 -5.97 3.89 30.32
CA VAL A 433 -6.08 2.86 29.28
C VAL A 433 -7.19 1.87 29.59
N LYS A 434 -7.39 1.47 30.85
CA LYS A 434 -8.55 0.65 31.25
C LYS A 434 -9.87 1.35 30.98
N ARG A 435 -9.97 2.65 31.31
CA ARG A 435 -11.18 3.45 31.06
C ARG A 435 -11.53 3.48 29.60
N ILE A 436 -10.57 3.84 28.73
CA ILE A 436 -10.79 3.87 27.26
C ILE A 436 -11.16 2.48 26.73
N ARG A 437 -10.53 1.43 27.21
CA ARG A 437 -10.85 0.05 26.83
C ARG A 437 -12.29 -0.30 27.18
N GLN A 438 -12.77 0.07 28.36
CA GLN A 438 -14.12 -0.17 28.79
C GLN A 438 -15.13 0.59 27.92
N GLN A 439 -14.88 1.85 27.65
CA GLN A 439 -15.73 2.67 26.76
C GLN A 439 -15.79 2.09 25.34
N LEU A 440 -14.66 1.68 24.77
CA LEU A 440 -14.63 1.03 23.47
C LEU A 440 -15.35 -0.32 23.45
N LYS A 441 -15.35 -1.04 24.58
CA LYS A 441 -16.12 -2.29 24.73
C LYS A 441 -17.62 -2.00 24.66
N GLU A 442 -18.11 -1.02 25.41
CA GLU A 442 -19.51 -0.61 25.45
C GLU A 442 -20.00 -0.15 24.06
N VAL A 443 -19.22 0.69 23.38
CA VAL A 443 -19.52 1.13 22.02
C VAL A 443 -19.56 -0.07 21.03
N ARG A 444 -18.69 -1.05 21.21
CA ARG A 444 -18.70 -2.27 20.41
C ARG A 444 -19.94 -3.13 20.67
N GLU A 445 -20.40 -3.23 21.91
CA GLU A 445 -21.62 -3.92 22.27
C GLU A 445 -22.83 -3.23 21.63
N GLN A 446 -22.95 -1.91 21.75
CA GLN A 446 -23.98 -1.12 21.05
C GLN A 446 -23.96 -1.34 19.54
N LYS A 447 -22.76 -1.33 18.93
CA LYS A 447 -22.61 -1.64 17.52
C LYS A 447 -23.17 -3.01 17.16
N ASN A 448 -22.89 -4.03 17.96
CA ASN A 448 -23.36 -5.38 17.71
C ASN A 448 -24.90 -5.50 17.87
N GLU A 449 -25.49 -4.76 18.79
CA GLU A 449 -26.95 -4.66 18.96
C GLU A 449 -27.60 -4.02 17.73
N ILE A 450 -27.07 -2.89 17.26
CA ILE A 450 -27.54 -2.22 16.03
C ILE A 450 -27.44 -3.18 14.83
N LEU A 451 -26.33 -3.90 14.69
CA LEU A 451 -26.14 -4.84 13.59
C LEU A 451 -27.14 -6.02 13.62
N ARG A 452 -27.55 -6.45 14.82
CA ARG A 452 -28.51 -7.54 15.02
C ARG A 452 -29.97 -7.07 14.96
N SER A 453 -30.21 -5.78 15.13
CA SER A 453 -31.58 -5.21 15.11
C SER A 453 -32.19 -5.33 13.73
N SER A 454 -33.52 -5.34 13.68
CA SER A 454 -34.31 -5.30 12.43
C SER A 454 -34.69 -3.88 11.98
N ILE A 455 -33.94 -2.88 12.43
CA ILE A 455 -34.12 -1.47 12.06
C ILE A 455 -33.89 -1.28 10.56
N ASP A 456 -34.60 -0.32 9.97
CA ASP A 456 -34.44 0.09 8.57
C ASP A 456 -32.96 0.30 8.18
N PRO A 457 -32.54 -0.16 6.99
CA PRO A 457 -31.14 -0.07 6.54
C PRO A 457 -30.54 1.32 6.57
N GLU A 458 -31.31 2.36 6.27
CA GLU A 458 -30.85 3.73 6.23
C GLU A 458 -30.62 4.27 7.65
N ALA A 459 -31.58 4.05 8.56
CA ALA A 459 -31.45 4.38 9.98
C ALA A 459 -30.29 3.61 10.63
N LYS A 460 -30.09 2.35 10.24
CA LYS A 460 -28.96 1.54 10.71
C LYS A 460 -27.61 2.14 10.30
N ARG A 461 -27.49 2.66 9.08
CA ARG A 461 -26.28 3.35 8.61
C ARG A 461 -25.99 4.60 9.45
N GLU A 462 -27.00 5.40 9.70
CA GLU A 462 -26.87 6.61 10.50
C GLU A 462 -26.38 6.30 11.91
N LEU A 463 -27.02 5.32 12.58
CA LEU A 463 -26.59 4.87 13.90
C LEU A 463 -25.15 4.35 13.92
N LEU A 464 -24.74 3.61 12.90
CA LEU A 464 -23.35 3.08 12.82
C LEU A 464 -22.33 4.17 12.52
N ASN A 465 -22.73 5.24 11.82
CA ASN A 465 -21.89 6.43 11.68
C ASN A 465 -21.71 7.16 13.02
N ILE A 466 -22.77 7.29 13.81
CA ILE A 466 -22.70 7.85 15.18
C ILE A 466 -21.76 7.01 16.05
N ILE A 467 -21.90 5.69 16.04
CA ILE A 467 -20.98 4.77 16.75
C ILE A 467 -19.53 4.99 16.33
N ARG A 468 -19.30 5.19 15.07
CA ARG A 468 -17.94 5.43 14.55
C ARG A 468 -17.35 6.76 15.04
N GLN A 469 -18.17 7.81 15.06
CA GLN A 469 -17.77 9.10 15.64
C GLN A 469 -17.46 8.98 17.14
N GLN A 470 -18.24 8.18 17.87
CA GLN A 470 -17.96 7.88 19.28
C GLN A 470 -16.63 7.13 19.47
N GLU A 471 -16.35 6.10 18.66
CA GLU A 471 -15.06 5.41 18.69
C GLU A 471 -13.88 6.40 18.50
N LEU A 472 -14.00 7.33 17.56
CA LEU A 472 -12.98 8.34 17.29
C LEU A 472 -12.86 9.37 18.43
N ALA A 473 -13.96 9.83 18.98
CA ALA A 473 -13.96 10.76 20.11
C ALA A 473 -13.30 10.14 21.36
N ILE A 474 -13.61 8.87 21.68
CA ILE A 474 -13.01 8.13 22.78
C ILE A 474 -11.48 7.99 22.60
N THR A 475 -11.03 7.81 21.36
CA THR A 475 -9.61 7.60 21.06
C THR A 475 -8.86 8.89 20.71
N ALA A 476 -9.51 10.04 20.74
CA ALA A 476 -8.90 11.34 20.40
C ALA A 476 -7.69 11.72 21.28
N ALA A 477 -7.70 11.31 22.54
CA ALA A 477 -6.60 11.57 23.49
C ALA A 477 -5.41 10.59 23.34
N VAL A 478 -5.55 9.52 22.56
CA VAL A 478 -4.52 8.47 22.44
C VAL A 478 -3.15 8.98 21.97
N PRO A 479 -3.05 9.89 20.99
CA PRO A 479 -1.75 10.45 20.59
C PRO A 479 -1.02 11.13 21.76
N ILE A 480 -1.74 11.82 22.64
CA ILE A 480 -1.17 12.48 23.85
C ILE A 480 -0.71 11.42 24.85
N LEU A 481 -1.53 10.41 25.13
CA LEU A 481 -1.18 9.33 26.04
C LEU A 481 0.06 8.54 25.57
N ARG A 482 0.19 8.32 24.26
CA ARG A 482 1.39 7.68 23.68
C ARG A 482 2.66 8.50 23.92
N LYS A 483 2.59 9.82 23.88
CA LYS A 483 3.74 10.67 24.21
C LYS A 483 4.16 10.52 25.67
N ILE A 484 3.18 10.55 26.59
CA ILE A 484 3.45 10.35 28.01
C ILE A 484 4.10 8.98 28.25
N ALA A 485 3.69 7.96 27.51
CA ALA A 485 4.25 6.61 27.58
C ALA A 485 5.73 6.52 27.15
N VAL A 486 6.21 7.44 26.32
CA VAL A 486 7.58 7.40 25.76
C VAL A 486 8.52 8.38 26.45
N GLN A 487 7.98 9.32 27.24
CA GLN A 487 8.76 10.18 28.14
C GLN A 487 9.23 9.42 29.39
#